data_8ce55e20bac6fb4fadb135180c3d533f
#
_entry.id   8ce55e20bac6fb4fadb135180c3d533f
#
_cell.length_a   1.000
_cell.length_b   1.000
_cell.length_c   1.000
_cell.angle_alpha   90.00
_cell.angle_beta   90.00
_cell.angle_gamma   90.00
#
_symmetry.space_group_name_H-M   'P 1'
#
loop_
_entity.id
_entity.type
_entity.pdbx_description
1 polymer ?
#
loop_
_entity_poly.entity_id
_entity_poly.type
_entity_poly.pdbx_seq_one_letter_code
_entity_poly.pdbx_strand_id
1 'polypeptide(L)'
;KVALFIASDYERGLGVFIDGTLFPSNMAVAATEDTSLAYLQGKITANEAKAIGVNMILAPVLDINNNKDNPIINFRSYGDNPKNVIKYGLPFIRGVQDQGLIACAKHYPGHGNTDTDSHTSLPIINISREELFKNELYPFEKACKNGVKSVMVGHIVIPSIDDGRTPSTFSDKITKDILRDKWK
;
A
#
# COMPACT_ATOMS: atom_id res chain seq x y z
N LYS A 1 -28.43 -2.83 11.73
CA LYS A 1 -27.99 -2.05 10.55
C LYS A 1 -26.50 -2.28 10.38
N VAL A 2 -26.05 -2.61 9.17
CA VAL A 2 -24.62 -2.71 8.83
C VAL A 2 -24.18 -1.33 8.36
N ALA A 3 -23.07 -0.81 8.92
CA ALA A 3 -22.52 0.47 8.49
C ALA A 3 -21.84 0.29 7.11
N LEU A 4 -21.95 1.30 6.28
CA LEU A 4 -21.26 1.32 5.00
C LEU A 4 -19.76 1.59 5.20
N PHE A 5 -18.92 0.94 4.39
CA PHE A 5 -17.55 1.35 4.19
C PHE A 5 -17.50 2.48 3.16
N ILE A 6 -17.11 3.67 3.62
CA ILE A 6 -16.88 4.84 2.76
C ILE A 6 -15.38 5.04 2.67
N ALA A 7 -14.82 4.75 1.50
CA ALA A 7 -13.38 4.76 1.27
C ALA A 7 -12.94 5.89 0.35
N SER A 8 -11.72 6.40 0.55
CA SER A 8 -11.10 7.38 -0.35
C SER A 8 -9.57 7.27 -0.39
N ASP A 9 -8.99 7.71 -1.52
CA ASP A 9 -7.56 7.69 -1.79
C ASP A 9 -6.85 8.94 -1.23
N TYR A 10 -6.75 9.02 0.09
CA TYR A 10 -6.08 10.13 0.76
C TYR A 10 -4.60 9.80 1.07
N GLU A 11 -3.82 9.44 0.04
CA GLU A 11 -2.39 9.12 0.19
C GLU A 11 -1.58 10.29 0.76
N ARG A 12 -1.98 11.51 0.40
CA ARG A 12 -1.33 12.76 0.79
C ARG A 12 -2.28 13.71 1.54
N GLY A 13 -3.25 13.14 2.26
CA GLY A 13 -4.27 13.91 2.98
C GLY A 13 -5.45 14.35 2.11
N LEU A 14 -6.43 14.99 2.72
CA LEU A 14 -7.65 15.44 2.06
C LEU A 14 -7.40 16.57 1.05
N GLY A 15 -6.38 17.40 1.26
CA GLY A 15 -6.04 18.52 0.40
C GLY A 15 -5.71 18.18 -1.05
N VAL A 16 -5.64 16.88 -1.40
CA VAL A 16 -5.53 16.44 -2.81
C VAL A 16 -6.83 16.64 -3.57
N PHE A 17 -7.98 16.53 -2.90
CA PHE A 17 -9.31 16.52 -3.54
C PHE A 17 -10.25 17.63 -3.06
N ILE A 18 -10.11 18.05 -1.81
CA ILE A 18 -11.01 19.01 -1.14
C ILE A 18 -10.20 19.91 -0.20
N ASP A 19 -10.86 20.91 0.41
CA ASP A 19 -10.25 21.70 1.49
C ASP A 19 -9.85 20.78 2.65
N GLY A 20 -8.56 20.79 2.98
CA GLY A 20 -7.96 19.95 3.99
C GLY A 20 -6.44 20.02 3.95
N THR A 21 -5.77 19.27 4.81
CA THR A 21 -4.31 19.23 4.82
C THR A 21 -3.77 18.51 3.60
N LEU A 22 -2.87 19.16 2.86
CA LEU A 22 -2.06 18.56 1.80
C LEU A 22 -0.67 18.26 2.32
N PHE A 23 -0.31 16.99 2.36
CA PHE A 23 1.01 16.53 2.77
C PHE A 23 1.98 16.40 1.58
N PRO A 24 3.31 16.45 1.84
CA PRO A 24 4.33 16.03 0.88
C PRO A 24 4.12 14.57 0.43
N SER A 25 4.82 14.17 -0.64
CA SER A 25 4.82 12.77 -1.08
C SER A 25 5.42 11.85 -0.02
N ASN A 26 5.11 10.55 -0.09
CA ASN A 26 5.68 9.55 0.82
C ASN A 26 7.21 9.52 0.72
N MET A 27 7.77 9.66 -0.49
CA MET A 27 9.22 9.75 -0.70
C MET A 27 9.81 10.97 0.03
N ALA A 28 9.16 12.13 -0.02
CA ALA A 28 9.61 13.33 0.69
C ALA A 28 9.51 13.17 2.22
N VAL A 29 8.45 12.53 2.72
CA VAL A 29 8.33 12.18 4.15
C VAL A 29 9.46 11.23 4.57
N ALA A 30 9.78 10.22 3.76
CA ALA A 30 10.87 9.30 4.06
C ALA A 30 12.25 9.99 4.06
N ALA A 31 12.45 10.98 3.19
CA ALA A 31 13.69 11.76 3.10
C ALA A 31 13.98 12.62 4.33
N THR A 32 12.98 12.85 5.20
CA THR A 32 13.19 13.56 6.48
C THR A 32 13.91 12.72 7.54
N GLU A 33 14.00 11.41 7.33
CA GLU A 33 14.49 10.41 8.29
C GLU A 33 13.71 10.33 9.61
N ASP A 34 12.59 11.06 9.73
CA ASP A 34 11.71 11.09 10.90
C ASP A 34 10.41 10.30 10.67
N THR A 35 10.30 9.13 11.29
CA THR A 35 9.12 8.26 11.19
C THR A 35 7.88 8.83 11.90
N SER A 36 8.07 9.77 12.84
CA SER A 36 6.94 10.41 13.53
C SER A 36 6.08 11.24 12.56
N LEU A 37 6.68 11.78 11.51
CA LEU A 37 5.96 12.52 10.47
C LEU A 37 5.01 11.62 9.66
N ALA A 38 5.40 10.39 9.38
CA ALA A 38 4.50 9.42 8.74
C ALA A 38 3.30 9.07 9.64
N TYR A 39 3.54 8.92 10.95
CA TYR A 39 2.46 8.74 11.91
C TYR A 39 1.51 9.94 11.95
N LEU A 40 2.06 11.16 12.03
CA LEU A 40 1.27 12.40 12.03
C LEU A 40 0.47 12.58 10.74
N GLN A 41 1.06 12.27 9.59
CA GLN A 41 0.37 12.26 8.30
C GLN A 41 -0.86 11.34 8.34
N GLY A 42 -0.68 10.09 8.77
CA GLY A 42 -1.79 9.14 8.90
C GLY A 42 -2.86 9.61 9.90
N LYS A 43 -2.45 10.12 11.05
CA LYS A 43 -3.33 10.61 12.10
C LYS A 43 -4.18 11.81 11.67
N ILE A 44 -3.55 12.82 11.07
CA ILE A 44 -4.26 14.03 10.62
C ILE A 44 -5.20 13.68 9.46
N THR A 45 -4.72 12.94 8.47
CA THR A 45 -5.56 12.45 7.36
C THR A 45 -6.80 11.72 7.87
N ALA A 46 -6.64 10.83 8.85
CA ALA A 46 -7.75 10.07 9.40
C ALA A 46 -8.75 10.95 10.18
N ASN A 47 -8.27 11.93 10.95
CA ASN A 47 -9.15 12.86 11.68
C ASN A 47 -9.99 13.71 10.73
N GLU A 48 -9.39 14.25 9.69
CA GLU A 48 -10.10 15.05 8.69
C GLU A 48 -11.08 14.17 7.89
N ALA A 49 -10.67 12.99 7.43
CA ALA A 49 -11.52 12.03 6.73
C ALA A 49 -12.74 11.61 7.57
N LYS A 50 -12.54 11.35 8.85
CA LYS A 50 -13.61 11.01 9.79
C LYS A 50 -14.65 12.12 9.93
N ALA A 51 -14.20 13.38 9.92
CA ALA A 51 -15.10 14.54 10.05
C ALA A 51 -16.08 14.64 8.87
N ILE A 52 -15.74 14.12 7.69
CA ILE A 52 -16.61 14.09 6.51
C ILE A 52 -17.27 12.72 6.27
N GLY A 53 -17.18 11.80 7.23
CA GLY A 53 -17.87 10.50 7.18
C GLY A 53 -17.13 9.38 6.47
N VAL A 54 -15.89 9.60 6.03
CA VAL A 54 -15.01 8.54 5.49
C VAL A 54 -14.49 7.68 6.64
N ASN A 55 -14.52 6.35 6.49
CA ASN A 55 -14.11 5.41 7.52
C ASN A 55 -13.00 4.43 7.07
N MET A 56 -12.57 4.53 5.81
CA MET A 56 -11.48 3.74 5.23
C MET A 56 -10.58 4.61 4.36
N ILE A 57 -9.29 4.61 4.66
CA ILE A 57 -8.26 5.32 3.88
C ILE A 57 -7.55 4.29 2.99
N LEU A 58 -7.62 4.47 1.67
CA LEU A 58 -6.93 3.62 0.70
C LEU A 58 -5.45 4.01 0.61
N ALA A 59 -4.76 3.91 1.73
CA ALA A 59 -3.34 4.18 1.95
C ALA A 59 -2.86 3.42 3.21
N PRO A 60 -1.54 3.18 3.35
CA PRO A 60 -0.43 3.71 2.56
C PRO A 60 -0.08 2.85 1.33
N VAL A 61 0.68 3.45 0.41
CA VAL A 61 1.38 2.72 -0.65
C VAL A 61 2.59 2.01 -0.02
N LEU A 62 2.63 0.70 -0.12
CA LEU A 62 3.74 -0.15 0.35
C LEU A 62 4.56 -0.76 -0.79
N ASP A 63 4.31 -0.33 -2.01
CA ASP A 63 5.12 -0.69 -3.16
C ASP A 63 6.53 -0.12 -3.03
N ILE A 64 7.53 -0.88 -3.51
CA ILE A 64 8.94 -0.49 -3.47
C ILE A 64 9.31 0.18 -4.80
N ASN A 65 9.90 1.37 -4.77
CA ASN A 65 10.32 2.08 -5.98
C ASN A 65 11.65 1.54 -6.52
N ASN A 66 11.69 0.27 -6.91
CA ASN A 66 12.89 -0.43 -7.35
C ASN A 66 13.05 -0.49 -8.88
N ASN A 67 12.07 0.01 -9.64
CA ASN A 67 12.15 0.18 -11.08
C ASN A 67 12.02 1.67 -11.44
N LYS A 68 13.10 2.25 -12.00
CA LYS A 68 13.16 3.66 -12.40
C LYS A 68 12.17 4.03 -13.51
N ASP A 69 11.76 3.04 -14.30
CA ASP A 69 10.85 3.22 -15.43
C ASP A 69 9.38 2.98 -15.04
N ASN A 70 9.11 2.75 -13.75
CA ASN A 70 7.74 2.57 -13.26
C ASN A 70 6.96 3.90 -13.36
N PRO A 71 5.86 3.93 -14.13
CA PRO A 71 5.12 5.17 -14.37
C PRO A 71 4.18 5.57 -13.24
N ILE A 72 3.89 4.66 -12.28
CA ILE A 72 2.78 4.83 -11.34
C ILE A 72 3.26 5.04 -9.90
N ILE A 73 4.26 4.27 -9.45
CA ILE A 73 4.65 4.26 -8.03
C ILE A 73 5.55 5.44 -7.72
N ASN A 74 6.72 5.53 -8.27
CA ASN A 74 7.63 6.67 -8.17
C ASN A 74 7.62 7.32 -6.76
N PHE A 75 7.32 8.62 -6.66
CA PHE A 75 7.29 9.39 -5.40
C PHE A 75 6.17 8.98 -4.42
N ARG A 76 5.24 8.12 -4.84
CA ARG A 76 4.22 7.54 -3.95
C ARG A 76 4.78 6.50 -2.99
N SER A 77 5.93 5.88 -3.32
CA SER A 77 6.66 4.98 -2.43
C SER A 77 7.42 5.74 -1.34
N TYR A 78 7.68 5.08 -0.21
CA TYR A 78 8.60 5.57 0.83
C TYR A 78 10.08 5.28 0.51
N GLY A 79 10.38 4.58 -0.59
CA GLY A 79 11.76 4.33 -1.02
C GLY A 79 11.93 3.11 -1.92
N ASP A 80 13.19 2.82 -2.20
CA ASP A 80 13.65 1.81 -3.14
C ASP A 80 13.97 0.44 -2.50
N ASN A 81 13.78 0.32 -1.18
CA ASN A 81 14.01 -0.93 -0.48
C ASN A 81 12.90 -1.26 0.53
N PRO A 82 12.63 -2.56 0.78
CA PRO A 82 11.50 -3.01 1.57
C PRO A 82 11.55 -2.56 3.04
N LYS A 83 12.76 -2.38 3.60
CA LYS A 83 12.91 -1.96 5.01
C LYS A 83 12.54 -0.50 5.20
N ASN A 84 12.91 0.37 4.26
CA ASN A 84 12.49 1.78 4.28
C ASN A 84 10.99 1.91 4.10
N VAL A 85 10.41 1.20 3.13
CA VAL A 85 8.96 1.24 2.90
C VAL A 85 8.19 0.91 4.17
N ILE A 86 8.56 -0.15 4.87
CA ILE A 86 7.84 -0.55 6.08
C ILE A 86 8.19 0.31 7.31
N LYS A 87 9.39 0.87 7.36
CA LYS A 87 9.82 1.81 8.42
C LYS A 87 8.87 3.00 8.54
N TYR A 88 8.35 3.51 7.42
CA TYR A 88 7.41 4.63 7.38
C TYR A 88 5.96 4.17 7.21
N GLY A 89 5.72 3.09 6.47
CA GLY A 89 4.37 2.56 6.24
C GLY A 89 3.66 2.12 7.52
N LEU A 90 4.36 1.46 8.47
CA LEU A 90 3.76 1.06 9.75
C LEU A 90 3.33 2.25 10.62
N PRO A 91 4.15 3.29 10.81
CA PRO A 91 3.71 4.50 11.51
C PRO A 91 2.48 5.14 10.87
N PHE A 92 2.41 5.25 9.54
CA PHE A 92 1.22 5.77 8.86
C PHE A 92 -0.02 4.91 9.16
N ILE A 93 0.08 3.57 9.00
CA ILE A 93 -1.03 2.63 9.32
C ILE A 93 -1.51 2.84 10.75
N ARG A 94 -0.58 2.93 11.70
CA ARG A 94 -0.88 3.18 13.11
C ARG A 94 -1.58 4.53 13.29
N GLY A 95 -1.05 5.60 12.66
CA GLY A 95 -1.65 6.93 12.71
C GLY A 95 -3.11 6.92 12.28
N VAL A 96 -3.45 6.22 11.20
CA VAL A 96 -4.82 6.05 10.71
C VAL A 96 -5.66 5.21 11.69
N GLN A 97 -5.16 4.06 12.10
CA GLN A 97 -5.94 3.10 12.88
C GLN A 97 -6.18 3.53 14.33
N ASP A 98 -5.27 4.31 14.92
CA ASP A 98 -5.46 4.92 16.25
C ASP A 98 -6.62 5.93 16.29
N GLN A 99 -7.05 6.47 15.14
CA GLN A 99 -8.25 7.32 15.03
C GLN A 99 -9.55 6.51 14.79
N GLY A 100 -9.45 5.17 14.76
CA GLY A 100 -10.59 4.28 14.57
C GLY A 100 -10.98 4.03 13.12
N LEU A 101 -10.21 4.49 12.13
CA LEU A 101 -10.42 4.23 10.71
C LEU A 101 -9.69 2.95 10.28
N ILE A 102 -9.99 2.52 9.06
CA ILE A 102 -9.31 1.40 8.40
C ILE A 102 -8.21 1.97 7.50
N ALA A 103 -6.97 1.56 7.73
CA ALA A 103 -5.88 1.74 6.77
C ALA A 103 -5.86 0.58 5.78
N CYS A 104 -5.55 0.86 4.51
CA CYS A 104 -5.48 -0.12 3.44
C CYS A 104 -4.10 -0.12 2.79
N ALA A 105 -3.29 -1.14 3.07
CA ALA A 105 -1.99 -1.32 2.44
C ALA A 105 -2.13 -1.69 0.96
N LYS A 106 -1.44 -0.97 0.07
CA LYS A 106 -1.55 -1.16 -1.39
C LYS A 106 -0.21 -1.02 -2.11
N HIS A 107 -0.05 -1.65 -3.26
CA HIS A 107 -0.93 -2.54 -4.05
C HIS A 107 -0.38 -3.97 -4.01
N TYR A 108 -0.91 -4.78 -3.13
CA TYR A 108 -0.45 -6.17 -2.95
C TYR A 108 -0.61 -6.96 -4.27
N PRO A 109 0.34 -7.79 -4.67
CA PRO A 109 1.56 -8.23 -4.00
C PRO A 109 2.80 -7.35 -4.21
N GLY A 110 2.66 -6.14 -4.73
CA GLY A 110 3.69 -5.15 -5.02
C GLY A 110 3.62 -4.71 -6.48
N HIS A 111 3.57 -3.41 -6.74
CA HIS A 111 3.47 -2.82 -8.08
C HIS A 111 4.73 -2.05 -8.48
N GLY A 112 5.73 -2.01 -7.58
CA GLY A 112 6.90 -1.17 -7.79
C GLY A 112 7.84 -1.65 -8.90
N ASN A 113 7.92 -2.95 -9.12
CA ASN A 113 8.77 -3.58 -10.14
C ASN A 113 8.03 -3.83 -11.47
N THR A 114 7.07 -2.99 -11.83
CA THR A 114 6.40 -3.04 -13.14
C THR A 114 6.83 -1.86 -13.99
N ASP A 115 6.81 -2.06 -15.30
CA ASP A 115 7.06 -1.03 -16.32
C ASP A 115 5.76 -0.53 -16.98
N THR A 116 4.62 -1.03 -16.52
CA THR A 116 3.32 -0.84 -17.14
C THR A 116 2.27 -0.45 -16.10
N ASP A 117 1.41 0.51 -16.46
CA ASP A 117 0.27 0.91 -15.65
C ASP A 117 -0.84 -0.14 -15.73
N SER A 118 -1.26 -0.66 -14.56
CA SER A 118 -2.35 -1.65 -14.46
C SER A 118 -3.73 -1.11 -14.90
N HIS A 119 -3.88 0.19 -15.06
CA HIS A 119 -5.10 0.79 -15.64
C HIS A 119 -5.13 0.73 -17.17
N THR A 120 -4.00 0.53 -17.82
CA THR A 120 -3.89 0.51 -19.29
C THR A 120 -3.62 -0.86 -19.87
N SER A 121 -2.90 -1.71 -19.16
CA SER A 121 -2.63 -3.09 -19.55
C SER A 121 -2.31 -3.95 -18.32
N LEU A 122 -2.25 -5.27 -18.50
CA LEU A 122 -1.98 -6.21 -17.42
C LEU A 122 -0.48 -6.29 -17.13
N PRO A 123 0.00 -5.74 -16.01
CA PRO A 123 1.43 -5.77 -15.66
C PRO A 123 1.86 -7.19 -15.29
N ILE A 124 3.10 -7.52 -15.60
CA ILE A 124 3.72 -8.81 -15.25
C ILE A 124 4.98 -8.53 -14.43
N ILE A 125 5.09 -9.17 -13.25
CA ILE A 125 6.30 -9.15 -12.45
C ILE A 125 7.06 -10.45 -12.69
N ASN A 126 8.13 -10.37 -13.47
CA ASN A 126 8.91 -11.52 -13.87
C ASN A 126 10.19 -11.66 -13.03
N ILE A 127 10.00 -11.94 -11.74
CA ILE A 127 11.09 -12.19 -10.78
C ILE A 127 10.96 -13.60 -10.16
N SER A 128 12.04 -14.09 -9.57
CA SER A 128 12.00 -15.36 -8.86
C SER A 128 11.08 -15.29 -7.63
N ARG A 129 10.57 -16.46 -7.23
CA ARG A 129 9.76 -16.57 -6.00
C ARG A 129 10.53 -16.07 -4.77
N GLU A 130 11.83 -16.35 -4.70
CA GLU A 130 12.67 -15.90 -3.58
C GLU A 130 12.77 -14.38 -3.52
N GLU A 131 13.05 -13.74 -4.65
CA GLU A 131 13.10 -12.26 -4.76
C GLU A 131 11.76 -11.63 -4.42
N LEU A 132 10.66 -12.19 -4.89
CA LEU A 132 9.32 -11.72 -4.60
C LEU A 132 9.06 -11.68 -3.08
N PHE A 133 9.37 -12.76 -2.36
CA PHE A 133 9.18 -12.82 -0.91
C PHE A 133 10.15 -11.92 -0.13
N LYS A 134 11.38 -11.76 -0.63
CA LYS A 134 12.40 -10.94 0.01
C LYS A 134 12.14 -9.44 -0.16
N ASN A 135 11.57 -9.04 -1.27
CA ASN A 135 11.37 -7.66 -1.65
C ASN A 135 9.88 -7.28 -1.65
N GLU A 136 9.16 -7.57 -2.73
CA GLU A 136 7.81 -7.05 -2.99
C GLU A 136 6.79 -7.42 -1.90
N LEU A 137 6.80 -8.66 -1.45
CA LEU A 137 5.88 -9.17 -0.43
C LEU A 137 6.27 -8.77 1.01
N TYR A 138 7.54 -8.45 1.25
CA TYR A 138 8.04 -8.16 2.60
C TYR A 138 7.30 -7.02 3.31
N PRO A 139 7.04 -5.85 2.70
CA PRO A 139 6.29 -4.79 3.36
C PRO A 139 4.87 -5.21 3.73
N PHE A 140 4.20 -5.95 2.87
CA PHE A 140 2.83 -6.43 3.11
C PHE A 140 2.79 -7.48 4.22
N GLU A 141 3.75 -8.43 4.25
CA GLU A 141 3.88 -9.37 5.35
C GLU A 141 4.02 -8.66 6.69
N LYS A 142 4.89 -7.63 6.75
CA LYS A 142 5.08 -6.84 7.97
C LYS A 142 3.83 -6.06 8.35
N ALA A 143 3.13 -5.47 7.38
CA ALA A 143 1.88 -4.75 7.63
C ALA A 143 0.80 -5.69 8.20
N CYS A 144 0.61 -6.88 7.62
CA CYS A 144 -0.33 -7.88 8.11
C CYS A 144 0.02 -8.31 9.54
N LYS A 145 1.27 -8.68 9.80
CA LYS A 145 1.74 -9.08 11.16
C LYS A 145 1.65 -7.95 12.19
N ASN A 146 1.55 -6.70 11.77
CA ASN A 146 1.33 -5.55 12.64
C ASN A 146 -0.12 -5.05 12.63
N GLY A 147 -1.06 -5.84 12.13
CA GLY A 147 -2.49 -5.62 12.28
C GLY A 147 -3.08 -4.57 11.34
N VAL A 148 -2.58 -4.43 10.10
CA VAL A 148 -3.27 -3.65 9.08
C VAL A 148 -4.66 -4.26 8.83
N LYS A 149 -5.70 -3.43 8.80
CA LYS A 149 -7.09 -3.91 8.72
C LYS A 149 -7.55 -4.22 7.31
N SER A 150 -6.87 -3.72 6.28
CA SER A 150 -7.21 -3.96 4.88
C SER A 150 -5.97 -3.99 4.00
N VAL A 151 -6.06 -4.77 2.92
CA VAL A 151 -5.05 -4.86 1.87
C VAL A 151 -5.75 -4.75 0.52
N MET A 152 -5.28 -3.85 -0.34
CA MET A 152 -5.77 -3.73 -1.71
C MET A 152 -4.91 -4.61 -2.62
N VAL A 153 -5.57 -5.55 -3.30
CA VAL A 153 -4.92 -6.43 -4.27
C VAL A 153 -4.84 -5.74 -5.64
N GLY A 154 -3.64 -5.60 -6.16
CA GLY A 154 -3.39 -5.10 -7.51
C GLY A 154 -3.72 -6.15 -8.59
N HIS A 155 -4.06 -5.68 -9.79
CA HIS A 155 -4.36 -6.56 -10.92
C HIS A 155 -3.05 -6.85 -11.70
N ILE A 156 -2.22 -7.75 -11.15
CA ILE A 156 -0.83 -7.99 -11.58
C ILE A 156 -0.62 -9.49 -11.74
N VAL A 157 0.09 -9.91 -12.78
CA VAL A 157 0.46 -11.32 -13.01
C VAL A 157 1.84 -11.60 -12.42
N ILE A 158 1.97 -12.71 -11.69
CA ILE A 158 3.23 -13.18 -11.10
C ILE A 158 3.47 -14.64 -11.51
N PRO A 159 4.22 -14.87 -12.60
CA PRO A 159 4.47 -16.21 -13.12
C PRO A 159 5.18 -17.14 -12.14
N SER A 160 6.01 -16.61 -11.25
CA SER A 160 6.72 -17.40 -10.25
C SER A 160 5.83 -17.96 -9.12
N ILE A 161 4.57 -17.53 -9.04
CA ILE A 161 3.59 -18.00 -8.04
C ILE A 161 2.46 -18.81 -8.70
N ASP A 162 1.95 -18.36 -9.83
CA ASP A 162 0.81 -18.98 -10.51
C ASP A 162 1.12 -19.32 -11.98
N ASP A 163 0.11 -19.53 -12.81
CA ASP A 163 0.20 -20.01 -14.20
C ASP A 163 0.78 -19.00 -15.20
N GLY A 164 1.15 -17.80 -14.74
CA GLY A 164 1.66 -16.71 -15.59
C GLY A 164 0.60 -15.98 -16.42
N ARG A 165 -0.68 -16.21 -16.17
CA ARG A 165 -1.81 -15.59 -16.87
C ARG A 165 -2.86 -15.03 -15.91
N THR A 166 -3.07 -15.69 -14.78
CA THR A 166 -4.08 -15.30 -13.78
C THR A 166 -3.62 -14.08 -13.01
N PRO A 167 -4.35 -12.95 -13.06
CA PRO A 167 -4.06 -11.78 -12.23
C PRO A 167 -4.18 -12.09 -10.74
N SER A 168 -3.39 -11.42 -9.92
CA SER A 168 -3.35 -11.60 -8.46
C SER A 168 -4.72 -11.50 -7.80
N THR A 169 -5.61 -10.66 -8.34
CA THR A 169 -6.99 -10.49 -7.84
C THR A 169 -7.85 -11.75 -7.97
N PHE A 170 -7.50 -12.67 -8.86
CA PHE A 170 -8.20 -13.94 -9.10
C PHE A 170 -7.37 -15.16 -8.69
N SER A 171 -6.15 -14.97 -8.22
CA SER A 171 -5.25 -16.06 -7.82
C SER A 171 -5.48 -16.47 -6.37
N ASP A 172 -5.99 -17.69 -6.16
CA ASP A 172 -6.11 -18.27 -4.82
C ASP A 172 -4.73 -18.40 -4.14
N LYS A 173 -3.68 -18.74 -4.91
CA LYS A 173 -2.32 -18.85 -4.37
C LYS A 173 -1.82 -17.54 -3.77
N ILE A 174 -2.18 -16.41 -4.38
CA ILE A 174 -1.76 -15.07 -3.93
C ILE A 174 -2.69 -14.56 -2.83
N THR A 175 -4.01 -14.60 -3.03
CA THR A 175 -4.97 -13.97 -2.13
C THR A 175 -5.31 -14.84 -0.92
N LYS A 176 -5.40 -16.16 -1.10
CA LYS A 176 -5.75 -17.08 -0.03
C LYS A 176 -4.51 -17.66 0.64
N ASP A 177 -3.70 -18.44 -0.10
CA ASP A 177 -2.61 -19.21 0.50
C ASP A 177 -1.53 -18.31 1.10
N ILE A 178 -1.15 -17.21 0.44
CA ILE A 178 -0.13 -16.29 0.94
C ILE A 178 -0.74 -15.24 1.86
N LEU A 179 -1.69 -14.43 1.39
CA LEU A 179 -2.17 -13.27 2.14
C LEU A 179 -2.99 -13.70 3.36
N ARG A 180 -3.97 -14.60 3.20
CA ARG A 180 -4.87 -14.97 4.28
C ARG A 180 -4.32 -16.08 5.18
N ASP A 181 -3.79 -17.17 4.60
CA ASP A 181 -3.49 -18.35 5.40
C ASP A 181 -2.09 -18.29 6.02
N LYS A 182 -1.10 -17.70 5.30
CA LYS A 182 0.27 -17.62 5.80
C LYS A 182 0.54 -16.44 6.72
N TRP A 183 -0.20 -15.32 6.59
CA TRP A 183 0.11 -14.07 7.31
C TRP A 183 -0.95 -13.64 8.32
N LYS A 184 -1.79 -14.57 8.75
CA LYS A 184 -2.74 -14.37 9.84
C LYS A 184 -2.11 -13.84 11.11
#